data_a5b3786e5840cec759c6f8812544a0ea
#
_entry.id   a5b3786e5840cec759c6f8812544a0ea
#
_cell.length_a   1.000
_cell.length_b   1.000
_cell.length_c   1.000
_cell.angle_alpha   90.00
_cell.angle_beta   90.00
_cell.angle_gamma   90.00
#
_symmetry.space_group_name_H-M   'P 1'
#
loop_
_entity.id
_entity.type
_entity.pdbx_description
1 polymer ?
#
loop_
_entity_poly.entity_id
_entity_poly.type
_entity_poly.pdbx_seq_one_letter_code
_entity_poly.pdbx_strand_id
1 'polypeptide(L)'
;TIIMSTNSFAQEVLSPETLWKLGRVTPLGISVDGKNIVYKVAIPSVEENKSNSTFYTIPVTGGNAVEVKETKDLVKDKNISPDGKYILSSQEVKTENILGKDIYPELKKADAYVYNGLDYRHWDTWNNGSHNHVFYAENKEKAKAIDIMPNEPYDSPQKPFGGDEDYIWSPDSKSIIYVCKKKFGTDYALSTNTDLYEYNIETKATTNLTESNKGYDKN
;
A
#
# COMPACT_ATOMS: atom_id res chain seq x y z
N THR A 1 23.02 2.51 -62.21
CA THR A 1 21.91 2.21 -61.28
C THR A 1 22.55 1.83 -59.95
N ILE A 2 22.47 2.71 -58.94
CA ILE A 2 22.95 2.45 -57.58
C ILE A 2 21.80 1.80 -56.83
N ILE A 3 21.92 0.52 -56.48
CA ILE A 3 21.01 -0.17 -55.59
C ILE A 3 21.41 0.20 -54.15
N MET A 4 20.67 1.13 -53.53
CA MET A 4 20.76 1.31 -52.07
C MET A 4 20.07 0.16 -51.39
N SER A 5 20.82 -0.74 -50.79
CA SER A 5 20.27 -1.71 -49.85
C SER A 5 19.91 -0.99 -48.56
N THR A 6 18.63 -0.74 -48.31
CA THR A 6 18.14 -0.36 -46.98
C THR A 6 18.24 -1.58 -46.09
N ASN A 7 19.17 -1.56 -45.13
CA ASN A 7 19.14 -2.51 -44.03
C ASN A 7 17.85 -2.27 -43.26
N SER A 8 16.83 -3.03 -43.57
CA SER A 8 15.64 -3.15 -42.72
C SER A 8 16.08 -3.92 -41.49
N PHE A 9 16.32 -3.22 -40.38
CA PHE A 9 16.37 -3.89 -39.08
C PHE A 9 14.98 -4.41 -38.83
N ALA A 10 14.80 -5.74 -38.89
CA ALA A 10 13.58 -6.38 -38.47
C ALA A 10 13.38 -6.02 -36.99
N GLN A 11 12.34 -5.26 -36.72
CA GLN A 11 11.95 -4.95 -35.35
C GLN A 11 11.54 -6.28 -34.71
N GLU A 12 12.25 -6.70 -33.65
CA GLU A 12 11.88 -7.91 -32.93
C GLU A 12 10.46 -7.75 -32.39
N VAL A 13 9.58 -8.67 -32.73
CA VAL A 13 8.22 -8.69 -32.20
C VAL A 13 8.29 -9.11 -30.75
N LEU A 14 7.53 -8.43 -29.89
CA LEU A 14 7.41 -8.81 -28.49
C LEU A 14 6.83 -10.23 -28.38
N SER A 15 7.67 -11.16 -27.96
CA SER A 15 7.28 -12.55 -27.66
C SER A 15 7.16 -12.77 -26.15
N PRO A 16 6.50 -13.84 -25.69
CA PRO A 16 6.49 -14.20 -24.27
C PRO A 16 7.90 -14.32 -23.68
N GLU A 17 8.85 -14.87 -24.46
CA GLU A 17 10.24 -15.04 -24.03
C GLU A 17 10.94 -13.67 -23.90
N THR A 18 10.68 -12.75 -24.82
CA THR A 18 11.20 -11.37 -24.73
C THR A 18 10.62 -10.64 -23.52
N LEU A 19 9.32 -10.81 -23.25
CA LEU A 19 8.66 -10.22 -22.09
C LEU A 19 9.28 -10.70 -20.76
N TRP A 20 9.62 -11.98 -20.68
CA TRP A 20 10.27 -12.53 -19.48
C TRP A 20 11.71 -12.06 -19.28
N LYS A 21 12.40 -11.64 -20.34
CA LYS A 21 13.76 -11.08 -20.25
C LYS A 21 13.79 -9.63 -19.79
N LEU A 22 12.67 -8.91 -19.85
CA LEU A 22 12.63 -7.51 -19.49
C LEU A 22 12.78 -7.33 -17.97
N GLY A 23 13.70 -6.45 -17.59
CA GLY A 23 13.84 -5.99 -16.22
C GLY A 23 12.65 -5.13 -15.79
N ARG A 24 12.09 -5.41 -14.61
CA ARG A 24 11.01 -4.64 -14.00
C ARG A 24 11.58 -3.67 -13.00
N VAL A 25 11.48 -2.38 -13.33
CA VAL A 25 11.99 -1.31 -12.47
C VAL A 25 10.93 -0.94 -11.42
N THR A 26 11.35 -0.88 -10.16
CA THR A 26 10.52 -0.40 -9.06
C THR A 26 11.26 0.71 -8.33
N PRO A 27 10.73 1.94 -8.24
CA PRO A 27 11.31 2.99 -7.42
C PRO A 27 11.21 2.60 -5.94
N LEU A 28 12.25 2.88 -5.17
CA LEU A 28 12.27 2.70 -3.72
C LEU A 28 12.21 4.04 -2.99
N GLY A 29 12.69 5.12 -3.61
CA GLY A 29 12.63 6.45 -3.07
C GLY A 29 13.82 7.31 -3.45
N ILE A 30 13.91 8.47 -2.81
CA ILE A 30 15.05 9.39 -2.92
C ILE A 30 15.99 9.12 -1.74
N SER A 31 17.29 9.15 -1.99
CA SER A 31 18.30 8.97 -0.94
C SER A 31 18.15 10.02 0.17
N VAL A 32 18.55 9.66 1.39
CA VAL A 32 18.43 10.55 2.58
C VAL A 32 19.05 11.92 2.35
N ASP A 33 20.15 12.00 1.58
CA ASP A 33 20.83 13.25 1.22
C ASP A 33 20.17 14.03 0.05
N GLY A 34 19.07 13.48 -0.52
CA GLY A 34 18.31 14.09 -1.61
C GLY A 34 18.99 14.04 -2.97
N LYS A 35 20.15 13.40 -3.13
CA LYS A 35 20.97 13.49 -4.35
C LYS A 35 20.72 12.37 -5.35
N ASN A 36 20.19 11.23 -4.92
CA ASN A 36 20.03 10.05 -5.74
C ASN A 36 18.60 9.50 -5.69
N ILE A 37 18.14 8.93 -6.79
CA ILE A 37 17.00 8.04 -6.85
C ILE A 37 17.50 6.62 -6.57
N VAL A 38 16.86 5.91 -5.65
CA VAL A 38 17.13 4.51 -5.34
C VAL A 38 16.03 3.66 -5.94
N TYR A 39 16.41 2.61 -6.67
CA TYR A 39 15.45 1.75 -7.33
C TYR A 39 15.94 0.30 -7.41
N LYS A 40 15.00 -0.60 -7.67
CA LYS A 40 15.23 -2.02 -7.86
C LYS A 40 14.92 -2.40 -9.31
N VAL A 41 15.73 -3.31 -9.87
CA VAL A 41 15.43 -3.99 -11.13
C VAL A 41 15.27 -5.48 -10.83
N ALA A 42 14.08 -6.02 -11.09
CA ALA A 42 13.78 -7.43 -10.95
C ALA A 42 13.72 -8.09 -12.32
N ILE A 43 14.53 -9.12 -12.56
CA ILE A 43 14.53 -9.91 -13.79
C ILE A 43 13.98 -11.30 -13.46
N PRO A 44 12.86 -11.72 -14.06
CA PRO A 44 12.33 -13.07 -13.87
C PRO A 44 13.26 -14.12 -14.46
N SER A 45 13.43 -15.23 -13.74
CA SER A 45 14.06 -16.45 -14.19
C SER A 45 13.01 -17.55 -14.28
N VAL A 46 12.70 -18.01 -15.48
CA VAL A 46 11.76 -19.10 -15.71
C VAL A 46 12.33 -20.41 -15.17
N GLU A 47 13.63 -20.62 -15.32
CA GLU A 47 14.34 -21.82 -14.84
C GLU A 47 14.27 -21.95 -13.32
N GLU A 48 14.51 -20.83 -12.61
CA GLU A 48 14.49 -20.80 -11.13
C GLU A 48 13.10 -20.57 -10.55
N ASN A 49 12.09 -20.29 -11.39
CA ASN A 49 10.73 -19.91 -11.00
C ASN A 49 10.70 -18.79 -9.96
N LYS A 50 11.59 -17.81 -10.11
CA LYS A 50 11.69 -16.63 -9.23
C LYS A 50 12.19 -15.41 -10.00
N SER A 51 12.13 -14.25 -9.36
CA SER A 51 12.76 -13.02 -9.87
C SER A 51 14.03 -12.71 -9.09
N ASN A 52 15.11 -12.40 -9.80
CA ASN A 52 16.36 -11.94 -9.22
C ASN A 52 16.39 -10.42 -9.23
N SER A 53 16.59 -9.81 -8.07
CA SER A 53 16.55 -8.36 -7.91
C SER A 53 17.93 -7.79 -7.67
N THR A 54 18.24 -6.69 -8.37
CA THR A 54 19.45 -5.90 -8.18
C THR A 54 19.05 -4.46 -7.86
N PHE A 55 19.75 -3.81 -6.96
CA PHE A 55 19.47 -2.45 -6.51
C PHE A 55 20.45 -1.47 -7.10
N TYR A 56 19.96 -0.28 -7.40
CA TYR A 56 20.73 0.78 -8.05
C TYR A 56 20.43 2.15 -7.44
N THR A 57 21.43 3.02 -7.54
CA THR A 57 21.25 4.47 -7.36
C THR A 57 21.58 5.21 -8.64
N ILE A 58 20.86 6.29 -8.92
CA ILE A 58 21.15 7.21 -10.04
C ILE A 58 20.98 8.65 -9.54
N PRO A 59 21.88 9.58 -9.88
CA PRO A 59 21.72 10.98 -9.48
C PRO A 59 20.38 11.57 -9.96
N VAL A 60 19.71 12.38 -9.12
CA VAL A 60 18.47 13.06 -9.49
C VAL A 60 18.64 13.99 -10.72
N THR A 61 19.85 14.42 -10.99
CA THR A 61 20.22 15.21 -12.18
C THR A 61 20.43 14.37 -13.44
N GLY A 62 20.26 13.06 -13.35
CA GLY A 62 20.59 12.11 -14.42
C GLY A 62 22.06 11.69 -14.38
N GLY A 63 22.42 10.74 -15.25
CA GLY A 63 23.77 10.19 -15.34
C GLY A 63 23.78 8.66 -15.34
N ASN A 64 24.88 8.06 -14.90
CA ASN A 64 25.04 6.62 -14.85
C ASN A 64 24.48 6.04 -13.54
N ALA A 65 23.76 4.93 -13.67
CA ALA A 65 23.33 4.15 -12.51
C ALA A 65 24.52 3.39 -11.90
N VAL A 66 24.52 3.31 -10.58
CA VAL A 66 25.52 2.55 -9.81
C VAL A 66 24.79 1.47 -9.02
N GLU A 67 25.27 0.24 -9.15
CA GLU A 67 24.75 -0.88 -8.37
C GLU A 67 25.11 -0.74 -6.90
N VAL A 68 24.15 -1.07 -6.02
CA VAL A 68 24.33 -1.08 -4.57
C VAL A 68 23.90 -2.43 -4.01
N LYS A 69 24.61 -2.92 -3.01
CA LYS A 69 24.33 -4.25 -2.41
C LYS A 69 23.14 -4.22 -1.46
N GLU A 70 22.97 -3.11 -0.74
CA GLU A 70 21.92 -2.94 0.25
C GLU A 70 21.27 -1.56 0.10
N THR A 71 20.00 -1.48 0.39
CA THR A 71 19.22 -0.23 0.36
C THR A 71 18.87 0.27 1.76
N LYS A 72 19.18 -0.52 2.79
CA LYS A 72 19.00 -0.11 4.18
C LYS A 72 19.73 1.20 4.42
N ASP A 73 19.07 2.14 5.05
CA ASP A 73 19.57 3.49 5.36
C ASP A 73 19.85 4.39 4.13
N LEU A 74 19.68 3.89 2.90
CA LEU A 74 19.77 4.73 1.70
C LEU A 74 18.52 5.58 1.48
N VAL A 75 17.35 5.04 1.78
CA VAL A 75 16.06 5.72 1.60
C VAL A 75 15.45 5.98 2.96
N LYS A 76 14.89 7.17 3.15
CA LYS A 76 14.14 7.48 4.37
C LYS A 76 12.89 6.61 4.43
N ASP A 77 12.67 5.94 5.56
CA ASP A 77 11.42 5.22 5.78
C ASP A 77 10.26 6.22 5.81
N LYS A 78 9.34 6.08 4.85
CA LYS A 78 8.17 6.97 4.71
C LYS A 78 7.19 6.87 5.88
N ASN A 79 7.25 5.76 6.62
CA ASN A 79 6.40 5.54 7.79
C ASN A 79 6.90 6.31 9.02
N ILE A 80 8.18 6.75 9.03
CA ILE A 80 8.69 7.60 10.08
C ILE A 80 8.26 9.06 9.84
N SER A 81 7.72 9.71 10.88
CA SER A 81 7.33 11.12 10.80
C SER A 81 8.52 12.00 10.39
N PRO A 82 8.31 13.12 9.67
CA PRO A 82 9.38 14.03 9.28
C PRO A 82 10.29 14.46 10.40
N ASP A 83 9.76 14.63 11.63
CA ASP A 83 10.54 14.99 12.84
C ASP A 83 11.20 13.79 13.53
N GLY A 84 10.99 12.57 13.02
CA GLY A 84 11.61 11.33 13.52
C GLY A 84 10.99 10.74 14.79
N LYS A 85 9.96 11.38 15.38
CA LYS A 85 9.42 10.97 16.68
C LYS A 85 8.45 9.81 16.64
N TYR A 86 7.74 9.63 15.53
CA TYR A 86 6.67 8.65 15.40
C TYR A 86 6.88 7.75 14.20
N ILE A 87 6.23 6.60 14.21
CA ILE A 87 6.18 5.64 13.10
C ILE A 87 4.75 5.20 12.85
N LEU A 88 4.36 5.11 11.57
CA LEU A 88 3.09 4.55 11.11
C LEU A 88 3.19 3.04 10.93
N SER A 89 2.07 2.38 11.12
CA SER A 89 1.87 0.97 10.77
C SER A 89 0.40 0.72 10.47
N SER A 90 0.09 -0.42 9.85
CA SER A 90 -1.28 -0.92 9.75
C SER A 90 -1.41 -2.25 10.47
N GLN A 91 -2.57 -2.48 11.07
CA GLN A 91 -2.90 -3.71 11.78
C GLN A 91 -4.36 -4.08 11.52
N GLU A 92 -4.62 -5.38 11.45
CA GLU A 92 -5.99 -5.87 11.37
C GLU A 92 -6.65 -5.84 12.76
N VAL A 93 -7.80 -5.20 12.85
CA VAL A 93 -8.58 -5.02 14.10
C VAL A 93 -9.95 -5.64 13.92
N LYS A 94 -10.38 -6.46 14.88
CA LYS A 94 -11.73 -7.00 14.89
C LYS A 94 -12.73 -5.92 15.31
N THR A 95 -13.60 -5.53 14.39
CA THR A 95 -14.60 -4.46 14.57
C THR A 95 -16.02 -5.00 14.62
N GLU A 96 -16.28 -6.22 14.09
CA GLU A 96 -17.60 -6.81 14.00
C GLU A 96 -17.59 -8.26 14.49
N ASN A 97 -18.66 -8.64 15.16
CA ASN A 97 -18.91 -10.03 15.58
C ASN A 97 -19.74 -10.73 14.51
N ILE A 98 -19.07 -11.51 13.66
CA ILE A 98 -19.70 -12.24 12.55
C ILE A 98 -19.45 -13.75 12.62
N LEU A 99 -18.55 -14.20 13.50
CA LEU A 99 -18.35 -15.63 13.70
C LEU A 99 -19.48 -16.20 14.53
N GLY A 100 -20.00 -17.36 14.15
CA GLY A 100 -21.08 -18.04 14.87
C GLY A 100 -20.82 -18.18 16.36
N LYS A 101 -19.56 -18.49 16.76
CA LYS A 101 -19.15 -18.59 18.16
C LYS A 101 -19.16 -17.25 18.93
N ASP A 102 -19.05 -16.10 18.22
CA ASP A 102 -19.11 -14.78 18.85
C ASP A 102 -20.57 -14.35 19.08
N ILE A 103 -21.50 -14.83 18.22
CA ILE A 103 -22.95 -14.53 18.29
C ILE A 103 -23.69 -15.52 19.16
N TYR A 104 -23.26 -16.80 19.12
CA TYR A 104 -23.82 -17.92 19.85
C TYR A 104 -22.73 -18.60 20.69
N PRO A 105 -22.31 -18.02 21.82
CA PRO A 105 -21.19 -18.52 22.64
C PRO A 105 -21.35 -19.97 23.14
N GLU A 106 -22.59 -20.44 23.24
CA GLU A 106 -22.93 -21.83 23.61
C GLU A 106 -22.56 -22.83 22.53
N LEU A 107 -22.46 -22.39 21.25
CA LEU A 107 -22.12 -23.22 20.10
C LEU A 107 -20.64 -23.19 19.81
N LYS A 108 -19.80 -23.55 20.77
CA LYS A 108 -18.34 -23.44 20.73
C LYS A 108 -17.65 -24.12 19.52
N LYS A 109 -18.33 -25.09 18.91
CA LYS A 109 -17.85 -25.83 17.76
C LYS A 109 -18.42 -25.34 16.43
N ALA A 110 -19.27 -24.30 16.44
CA ALA A 110 -19.83 -23.75 15.23
C ALA A 110 -18.73 -22.98 14.47
N ASP A 111 -18.42 -23.47 13.28
CA ASP A 111 -17.51 -22.82 12.32
C ASP A 111 -18.35 -22.19 11.19
N ALA A 112 -19.14 -21.20 11.56
CA ALA A 112 -20.06 -20.52 10.66
C ALA A 112 -19.85 -19.02 10.72
N TYR A 113 -20.12 -18.36 9.60
CA TYR A 113 -20.21 -16.90 9.51
C TYR A 113 -21.66 -16.48 9.45
N VAL A 114 -22.02 -15.41 10.15
CA VAL A 114 -23.37 -14.85 10.16
C VAL A 114 -23.30 -13.43 9.61
N TYR A 115 -23.82 -13.24 8.41
CA TYR A 115 -23.83 -11.95 7.74
C TYR A 115 -25.26 -11.40 7.66
N ASN A 116 -25.41 -10.11 7.94
CA ASN A 116 -26.68 -9.40 7.87
C ASN A 116 -26.82 -8.51 6.63
N GLY A 117 -25.82 -8.53 5.74
CA GLY A 117 -25.77 -7.68 4.55
C GLY A 117 -24.81 -8.20 3.50
N LEU A 118 -24.64 -7.39 2.44
CA LEU A 118 -23.67 -7.64 1.38
C LEU A 118 -22.25 -7.38 1.86
N ASP A 119 -21.27 -7.68 0.99
CA ASP A 119 -19.83 -7.55 1.23
C ASP A 119 -19.27 -8.59 2.20
N TYR A 120 -19.84 -9.78 2.15
CA TYR A 120 -19.43 -10.92 2.98
C TYR A 120 -18.22 -11.68 2.42
N ARG A 121 -17.90 -11.49 1.13
CA ARG A 121 -16.80 -12.20 0.45
C ARG A 121 -16.22 -11.37 -0.69
N HIS A 122 -14.89 -11.35 -0.80
CA HIS A 122 -14.17 -10.83 -1.94
C HIS A 122 -13.24 -11.91 -2.50
N TRP A 123 -13.46 -12.34 -3.76
CA TRP A 123 -12.81 -13.50 -4.37
C TRP A 123 -12.88 -14.75 -3.50
N ASP A 124 -11.73 -15.22 -2.98
CA ASP A 124 -11.59 -16.39 -2.10
C ASP A 124 -11.53 -16.05 -0.61
N THR A 125 -11.60 -14.75 -0.26
CA THR A 125 -11.48 -14.27 1.11
C THR A 125 -12.84 -13.89 1.68
N TRP A 126 -13.24 -14.54 2.77
CA TRP A 126 -14.43 -14.21 3.53
C TRP A 126 -14.15 -13.03 4.46
N ASN A 127 -15.13 -12.13 4.58
CA ASN A 127 -15.11 -11.13 5.63
C ASN A 127 -15.17 -11.85 6.99
N ASN A 128 -14.15 -11.64 7.82
CA ASN A 128 -14.03 -12.26 9.15
C ASN A 128 -14.42 -11.30 10.29
N GLY A 129 -14.96 -10.12 9.95
CA GLY A 129 -15.31 -9.07 10.92
C GLY A 129 -14.13 -8.21 11.34
N SER A 130 -13.00 -8.33 10.64
CA SER A 130 -11.82 -7.51 10.90
C SER A 130 -11.54 -6.55 9.74
N HIS A 131 -11.08 -5.35 10.11
CA HIS A 131 -10.69 -4.29 9.17
C HIS A 131 -9.27 -3.84 9.43
N ASN A 132 -8.58 -3.40 8.37
CA ASN A 132 -7.27 -2.79 8.50
C ASN A 132 -7.42 -1.39 9.08
N HIS A 133 -6.69 -1.10 10.15
CA HIS A 133 -6.61 0.25 10.72
C HIS A 133 -5.19 0.78 10.64
N VAL A 134 -5.06 2.08 10.50
CA VAL A 134 -3.79 2.80 10.60
C VAL A 134 -3.50 3.09 12.07
N PHE A 135 -2.25 2.88 12.45
CA PHE A 135 -1.73 3.12 13.79
C PHE A 135 -0.52 4.03 13.72
N TYR A 136 -0.30 4.78 14.78
CA TYR A 136 0.98 5.43 15.02
C TYR A 136 1.50 5.10 16.42
N ALA A 137 2.82 5.09 16.55
CA ALA A 137 3.51 4.89 17.82
C ALA A 137 4.73 5.81 17.91
N GLU A 138 5.25 6.04 19.12
CA GLU A 138 6.57 6.63 19.24
C GLU A 138 7.61 5.75 18.52
N ASN A 139 8.55 6.38 17.83
CA ASN A 139 9.62 5.67 17.10
C ASN A 139 10.69 5.15 18.07
N LYS A 140 10.31 4.19 18.90
CA LYS A 140 11.15 3.49 19.86
C LYS A 140 10.67 2.06 20.07
N GLU A 141 11.55 1.20 20.54
CA GLU A 141 11.20 -0.19 20.85
C GLU A 141 10.05 -0.28 21.86
N LYS A 142 9.14 -1.23 21.60
CA LYS A 142 7.98 -1.56 22.46
C LYS A 142 7.04 -0.38 22.75
N ALA A 143 7.05 0.63 21.90
CA ALA A 143 6.07 1.71 22.01
C ALA A 143 4.65 1.19 21.79
N LYS A 144 3.70 1.71 22.55
CA LYS A 144 2.29 1.37 22.38
C LYS A 144 1.74 2.06 21.12
N ALA A 145 1.22 1.28 20.19
CA ALA A 145 0.54 1.80 19.02
C ALA A 145 -0.84 2.36 19.38
N ILE A 146 -1.20 3.45 18.75
CA ILE A 146 -2.48 4.15 18.90
C ILE A 146 -3.25 3.99 17.59
N ASP A 147 -4.44 3.40 17.67
CA ASP A 147 -5.38 3.28 16.58
C ASP A 147 -5.99 4.65 16.28
N ILE A 148 -5.92 5.11 15.02
CA ILE A 148 -6.52 6.39 14.61
C ILE A 148 -7.96 6.24 14.11
N MET A 149 -8.44 5.01 13.99
CA MET A 149 -9.77 4.66 13.49
C MET A 149 -10.55 3.76 14.49
N PRO A 150 -10.52 4.05 15.80
CA PRO A 150 -11.07 3.14 16.80
C PRO A 150 -12.59 2.92 16.57
N ASN A 151 -13.00 1.66 16.56
CA ASN A 151 -14.39 1.21 16.34
C ASN A 151 -14.96 1.52 14.95
N GLU A 152 -14.17 1.92 13.97
CA GLU A 152 -14.63 2.13 12.61
C GLU A 152 -14.63 0.80 11.85
N PRO A 153 -15.76 0.37 11.24
CA PRO A 153 -15.81 -0.86 10.43
C PRO A 153 -15.38 -0.58 8.99
N TYR A 154 -14.22 0.03 8.80
CA TYR A 154 -13.68 0.43 7.50
C TYR A 154 -12.20 0.09 7.40
N ASP A 155 -11.75 -0.19 6.18
CA ASP A 155 -10.36 -0.53 5.90
C ASP A 155 -9.53 0.70 5.49
N SER A 156 -8.39 0.89 6.15
CA SER A 156 -7.25 1.67 5.71
C SER A 156 -5.96 1.02 6.24
N PRO A 157 -5.09 0.47 5.38
CA PRO A 157 -5.17 0.37 3.90
C PRO A 157 -6.43 -0.33 3.39
N GLN A 158 -6.86 0.11 2.22
CA GLN A 158 -8.08 -0.40 1.61
C GLN A 158 -7.92 -1.84 1.10
N LYS A 159 -8.85 -2.70 1.43
CA LYS A 159 -8.95 -4.01 0.77
C LYS A 159 -9.57 -3.88 -0.63
N PRO A 160 -9.15 -4.71 -1.61
CA PRO A 160 -8.15 -5.78 -1.48
C PRO A 160 -6.71 -5.36 -1.81
N PHE A 161 -6.46 -4.17 -2.37
CA PHE A 161 -5.20 -3.81 -3.01
C PHE A 161 -4.43 -2.66 -2.33
N GLY A 162 -4.97 -2.10 -1.26
CA GLY A 162 -4.29 -1.05 -0.50
C GLY A 162 -3.11 -1.59 0.31
N GLY A 163 -2.12 -0.74 0.50
CA GLY A 163 -0.91 -1.01 1.25
C GLY A 163 -0.39 0.25 1.95
N ASP A 164 0.89 0.28 2.25
CA ASP A 164 1.52 1.41 2.91
C ASP A 164 1.42 2.74 2.13
N GLU A 165 1.03 2.70 0.86
CA GLU A 165 0.76 3.89 0.05
C GLU A 165 -0.54 4.60 0.43
N ASP A 166 -1.43 3.94 1.16
CA ASP A 166 -2.74 4.48 1.54
C ASP A 166 -2.68 5.40 2.78
N TYR A 167 -1.50 5.59 3.39
CA TYR A 167 -1.33 6.52 4.51
C TYR A 167 0.06 7.18 4.51
N ILE A 168 0.12 8.42 5.01
CA ILE A 168 1.34 9.22 5.04
C ILE A 168 1.28 10.26 6.17
N TRP A 169 2.45 10.66 6.68
CA TRP A 169 2.57 11.81 7.56
C TRP A 169 2.41 13.14 6.82
N SER A 170 1.77 14.11 7.47
CA SER A 170 1.88 15.51 7.03
C SER A 170 3.33 16.01 7.15
N PRO A 171 3.76 16.99 6.31
CA PRO A 171 5.12 17.49 6.34
C PRO A 171 5.55 18.09 7.69
N ASP A 172 4.61 18.56 8.49
CA ASP A 172 4.83 19.15 9.81
C ASP A 172 4.79 18.12 10.96
N SER A 173 4.57 16.85 10.65
CA SER A 173 4.47 15.73 11.63
C SER A 173 3.28 15.81 12.59
N LYS A 174 2.27 16.65 12.31
CA LYS A 174 1.12 16.84 13.20
C LYS A 174 -0.12 16.06 12.81
N SER A 175 -0.18 15.61 11.56
CA SER A 175 -1.33 14.89 11.04
C SER A 175 -0.92 13.65 10.26
N ILE A 176 -1.86 12.71 10.16
CA ILE A 176 -1.77 11.52 9.34
C ILE A 176 -2.86 11.64 8.28
N ILE A 177 -2.47 11.58 7.01
CA ILE A 177 -3.40 11.55 5.89
C ILE A 177 -3.58 10.10 5.49
N TYR A 178 -4.81 9.64 5.31
CA TYR A 178 -5.09 8.26 4.92
C TYR A 178 -6.29 8.17 3.98
N VAL A 179 -6.26 7.15 3.12
CA VAL A 179 -7.35 6.82 2.19
C VAL A 179 -8.33 5.90 2.89
N CYS A 180 -9.62 6.18 2.80
CA CYS A 180 -10.63 5.27 3.33
C CYS A 180 -11.95 5.36 2.54
N LYS A 181 -12.62 4.22 2.42
CA LYS A 181 -13.98 4.12 1.87
C LYS A 181 -14.94 3.90 3.03
N LYS A 182 -15.42 5.00 3.63
CA LYS A 182 -16.37 4.94 4.75
C LYS A 182 -17.80 4.69 4.25
N LYS A 183 -18.01 3.48 3.71
CA LYS A 183 -19.31 3.00 3.23
C LYS A 183 -19.55 1.59 3.73
N PHE A 184 -20.80 1.20 3.85
CA PHE A 184 -21.21 -0.09 4.40
C PHE A 184 -22.31 -0.75 3.56
N GLY A 185 -22.37 -2.09 3.58
CA GLY A 185 -23.40 -2.88 2.92
C GLY A 185 -23.57 -2.60 1.44
N THR A 186 -24.79 -2.31 1.00
CA THR A 186 -25.09 -2.05 -0.41
C THR A 186 -24.36 -0.84 -0.97
N ASP A 187 -24.18 0.22 -0.17
CA ASP A 187 -23.48 1.43 -0.61
C ASP A 187 -21.99 1.17 -0.86
N TYR A 188 -21.39 0.23 -0.14
CA TYR A 188 -20.02 -0.21 -0.40
C TYR A 188 -19.92 -0.86 -1.78
N ALA A 189 -20.87 -1.72 -2.15
CA ALA A 189 -20.88 -2.42 -3.44
C ALA A 189 -21.19 -1.49 -4.63
N LEU A 190 -22.04 -0.48 -4.44
CA LEU A 190 -22.51 0.41 -5.50
C LEU A 190 -21.59 1.60 -5.79
N SER A 191 -20.67 1.93 -4.90
CA SER A 191 -19.82 3.12 -5.02
C SER A 191 -18.35 2.75 -5.10
N THR A 192 -17.61 3.43 -5.98
CA THR A 192 -16.14 3.40 -6.02
C THR A 192 -15.53 4.58 -5.26
N ASN A 193 -16.35 5.48 -4.71
CA ASN A 193 -15.90 6.67 -4.01
C ASN A 193 -15.07 6.32 -2.77
N THR A 194 -13.89 6.86 -2.70
CA THR A 194 -13.00 6.87 -1.55
C THR A 194 -12.62 8.29 -1.23
N ASP A 195 -12.34 8.59 0.01
CA ASP A 195 -11.95 9.93 0.42
C ASP A 195 -10.60 9.92 1.11
N LEU A 196 -9.93 11.07 1.08
CA LEU A 196 -8.75 11.36 1.89
C LEU A 196 -9.18 11.95 3.22
N TYR A 197 -8.71 11.36 4.30
CA TYR A 197 -8.96 11.82 5.67
C TYR A 197 -7.67 12.32 6.30
N GLU A 198 -7.78 13.39 7.07
CA GLU A 198 -6.71 13.90 7.92
C GLU A 198 -7.04 13.59 9.38
N TYR A 199 -6.16 12.88 10.07
CA TYR A 199 -6.21 12.69 11.52
C TYR A 199 -5.14 13.53 12.19
N ASN A 200 -5.52 14.47 13.04
CA ASN A 200 -4.59 15.29 13.84
C ASN A 200 -4.20 14.57 15.12
N ILE A 201 -2.90 14.33 15.34
CA ILE A 201 -2.40 13.52 16.48
C ILE A 201 -2.55 14.23 17.84
N GLU A 202 -2.65 15.55 17.86
CA GLU A 202 -2.80 16.32 19.10
C GLU A 202 -4.28 16.41 19.51
N THR A 203 -5.14 16.86 18.61
CA THR A 203 -6.59 17.04 18.88
C THR A 203 -7.38 15.75 18.77
N LYS A 204 -6.83 14.73 18.09
CA LYS A 204 -7.49 13.42 17.77
C LYS A 204 -8.73 13.59 16.88
N ALA A 205 -8.84 14.70 16.21
CA ALA A 205 -9.93 14.97 15.28
C ALA A 205 -9.60 14.42 13.90
N THR A 206 -10.62 13.86 13.24
CA THR A 206 -10.56 13.41 11.85
C THR A 206 -11.40 14.34 10.98
N THR A 207 -10.83 14.79 9.86
CA THR A 207 -11.49 15.64 8.86
C THR A 207 -11.46 14.96 7.51
N ASN A 208 -12.58 14.95 6.78
CA ASN A 208 -12.62 14.53 5.40
C ASN A 208 -12.14 15.68 4.51
N LEU A 209 -11.05 15.45 3.75
CA LEU A 209 -10.44 16.49 2.91
C LEU A 209 -11.08 16.57 1.52
N THR A 210 -11.72 15.49 1.06
CA THR A 210 -12.21 15.35 -0.31
C THR A 210 -13.71 15.05 -0.39
N GLU A 211 -14.49 15.35 0.64
CA GLU A 211 -15.92 15.04 0.75
C GLU A 211 -16.76 15.50 -0.48
N SER A 212 -16.36 16.60 -1.10
CA SER A 212 -17.02 17.13 -2.29
C SER A 212 -16.75 16.31 -3.57
N ASN A 213 -15.66 15.57 -3.63
CA ASN A 213 -15.34 14.69 -4.74
C ASN A 213 -16.16 13.40 -4.65
N LYS A 214 -16.75 12.98 -5.77
CA LYS A 214 -17.56 11.74 -5.84
C LYS A 214 -16.82 10.62 -6.58
N GLY A 215 -15.52 10.79 -6.78
CA GLY A 215 -14.66 9.87 -7.47
C GLY A 215 -13.86 8.95 -6.54
N TYR A 216 -12.91 8.26 -7.13
CA TYR A 216 -11.94 7.44 -6.42
C TYR A 216 -10.72 8.30 -6.07
N ASP A 217 -10.63 8.70 -4.80
CA ASP A 217 -9.50 9.44 -4.29
C ASP A 217 -8.45 8.45 -3.77
N LYS A 218 -7.25 8.56 -4.30
CA LYS A 218 -6.07 7.82 -3.87
C LYS A 218 -4.85 8.71 -4.03
N ASN A 219 -3.76 8.42 -3.31
CA ASN A 219 -2.45 9.10 -3.41
C ASN A 219 -1.91 9.24 -4.83
#